data_1d3b38db9d96d0e32489e64945e65550
#
_entry.id   1d3b38db9d96d0e32489e64945e65550
#
_cell.length_a   1.000
_cell.length_b   1.000
_cell.length_c   1.000
_cell.angle_alpha   90.00
_cell.angle_beta   90.00
_cell.angle_gamma   90.00
#
_symmetry.space_group_name_H-M   'P 1'
#
loop_
_entity.id
_entity.type
_entity.pdbx_description
1 polymer ?
#
loop_
_entity_poly.entity_id
_entity_poly.type
_entity_poly.pdbx_seq_one_letter_code
_entity_poly.pdbx_strand_id
1 'polypeptide(L)' 'RLSTIKNADEIIVLDSDGIKERGSHQELLSKNGVYAKLYQYQFRE' A
#
# COMPACT_ATOMS: atom_id res chain seq x y z
N ARG A 1 9.91 4.73 2.01
CA ARG A 1 10.09 3.33 1.62
C ARG A 1 8.97 2.50 2.21
N LEU A 2 8.51 1.53 1.45
CA LEU A 2 7.42 0.71 1.91
C LEU A 2 7.78 -0.13 3.13
N SER A 3 9.04 -0.53 3.24
CA SER A 3 9.45 -1.31 4.39
C SER A 3 9.30 -0.53 5.70
N THR A 4 9.34 0.80 5.62
CA THR A 4 9.15 1.64 6.79
C THR A 4 7.68 1.79 7.14
N ILE A 5 6.83 1.97 6.13
CA ILE A 5 5.43 2.30 6.37
C ILE A 5 4.56 1.08 6.63
N LYS A 6 5.05 -0.12 6.37
CA LYS A 6 4.22 -1.30 6.60
C LYS A 6 3.86 -1.51 8.06
N ASN A 7 4.56 -0.82 8.96
CA ASN A 7 4.25 -0.89 10.38
C ASN A 7 3.26 0.19 10.82
N ALA A 8 2.83 1.05 9.90
CA ALA A 8 1.90 2.10 10.24
C ALA A 8 0.52 1.50 10.55
N ASP A 9 -0.24 2.18 11.41
CA ASP A 9 -1.58 1.73 11.73
C ASP A 9 -2.51 1.88 10.54
N GLU A 10 -2.28 2.90 9.75
CA GLU A 10 -3.10 3.15 8.57
C GLU A 10 -2.21 3.71 7.47
N ILE A 11 -2.38 3.17 6.29
CA ILE A 11 -1.66 3.62 5.11
C ILE A 11 -2.68 4.19 4.13
N ILE A 12 -2.38 5.35 3.58
CA ILE A 12 -3.27 5.98 2.60
C ILE A 12 -2.52 6.09 1.29
N VAL A 13 -3.12 5.55 0.24
CA VAL A 13 -2.54 5.60 -1.11
C VAL A 13 -3.22 6.72 -1.87
N LEU A 14 -2.44 7.67 -2.34
CA LEU A 14 -2.95 8.84 -3.05
C LEU A 14 -2.46 8.85 -4.48
N ASP A 15 -3.26 9.47 -5.36
CA ASP A 15 -2.79 9.82 -6.69
C ASP A 15 -3.46 11.12 -7.09
N SER A 16 -3.37 11.48 -8.37
CA SER A 16 -3.87 12.77 -8.82
C SER A 16 -5.39 12.92 -8.66
N ASP A 17 -6.10 11.81 -8.55
CA ASP A 17 -7.55 11.84 -8.39
C ASP A 17 -7.98 11.83 -6.92
N GLY A 18 -7.02 11.70 -6.00
CA GLY A 18 -7.34 11.68 -4.59
C GLY A 18 -6.95 10.36 -3.94
N ILE A 19 -7.69 9.98 -2.90
CA ILE A 19 -7.39 8.77 -2.17
C ILE A 19 -7.88 7.56 -2.94
N LYS A 20 -6.96 6.65 -3.23
CA LYS A 20 -7.29 5.41 -3.94
C LYS A 20 -7.56 4.27 -2.99
N GLU A 21 -6.75 4.17 -1.95
CA GLU A 21 -6.88 3.06 -0.99
C GLU A 21 -6.48 3.57 0.37
N ARG A 22 -7.02 2.94 1.39
CA ARG A 22 -6.58 3.21 2.75
C ARG A 22 -6.85 1.98 3.60
N GLY A 23 -6.01 1.80 4.60
CA GLY A 23 -6.15 0.67 5.50
C GLY A 23 -4.79 0.26 6.02
N SER A 24 -4.74 -0.87 6.72
CA SER A 24 -3.47 -1.37 7.21
C SER A 24 -2.70 -2.05 6.08
N HIS A 25 -1.44 -2.34 6.35
CA HIS A 25 -0.60 -3.04 5.40
C HIS A 25 -1.27 -4.33 4.91
N GLN A 26 -1.75 -5.13 5.85
CA GLN A 26 -2.37 -6.41 5.50
C GLN A 26 -3.65 -6.21 4.70
N GLU A 27 -4.43 -5.22 5.09
CA GLU A 27 -5.68 -4.94 4.39
C GLU A 27 -5.43 -4.53 2.96
N LEU A 28 -4.46 -3.67 2.75
CA LEU A 28 -4.17 -3.18 1.41
C LEU A 28 -3.59 -4.28 0.52
N LEU A 29 -2.79 -5.15 1.09
CA LEU A 29 -2.28 -6.28 0.32
C LEU A 29 -3.42 -7.20 -0.11
N SER A 30 -4.39 -7.42 0.78
CA SER A 30 -5.53 -8.28 0.49
C SER A 30 -6.39 -7.74 -0.64
N LYS A 31 -6.40 -6.43 -0.82
CA LYS A 31 -7.22 -5.82 -1.87
C LYS A 31 -6.70 -6.07 -3.27
N ASN A 32 -5.41 -6.41 -3.38
CA ASN A 32 -4.77 -6.62 -4.68
C ASN A 32 -4.89 -5.40 -5.59
N GLY A 33 -4.84 -4.23 -4.98
CA GLY A 33 -4.97 -2.98 -5.71
C GLY A 33 -3.63 -2.31 -5.94
N VAL A 34 -3.64 -0.98 -5.88
CA VAL A 34 -2.44 -0.19 -6.16
C VAL A 34 -1.34 -0.48 -5.15
N TYR A 35 -1.69 -0.52 -3.87
CA TYR A 35 -0.67 -0.74 -2.85
C TYR A 35 -0.01 -2.11 -3.02
N ALA A 36 -0.80 -3.13 -3.28
CA ALA A 36 -0.26 -4.47 -3.45
C ALA A 36 0.71 -4.53 -4.62
N LYS A 37 0.37 -3.87 -5.70
CA LYS A 37 1.24 -3.84 -6.87
C LYS A 37 2.54 -3.09 -6.58
N LEU A 38 2.45 -1.97 -5.88
CA LEU A 38 3.64 -1.21 -5.51
C LEU A 38 4.53 -2.02 -4.58
N TYR A 39 3.91 -2.72 -3.65
CA TYR A 39 4.67 -3.53 -2.71
C TYR A 39 5.42 -4.64 -3.45
N GLN A 40 4.75 -5.34 -4.35
CA GLN A 40 5.38 -6.39 -5.13
C GLN A 40 6.52 -5.85 -5.99
N TYR A 41 6.29 -4.68 -6.54
CA TYR A 41 7.29 -4.06 -7.40
C TYR A 41 8.56 -3.73 -6.63
N GLN A 42 8.41 -3.23 -5.41
CA GLN A 42 9.54 -2.82 -4.59
C GLN A 42 10.22 -3.99 -3.89
N PHE A 43 9.46 -4.99 -3.52
CA PHE A 43 9.97 -6.07 -2.66
C PHE A 43 9.84 -7.45 -3.26
N ARG A 44 9.70 -7.52 -4.55
CA ARG A 44 9.64 -8.83 -5.17
C ARG A 44 10.98 -9.54 -5.05
N GLU A 45 10.93 -10.83 -4.97
CA GLU A 45 12.13 -11.63 -4.81
C GLU A 45 12.77 -11.99 -6.11
#